data_1b79d5287f131be8e913098d4f70fd61
#
_entry.id   1b79d5287f131be8e913098d4f70fd61
#
_cell.length_a   1.000
_cell.length_b   1.000
_cell.length_c   1.000
_cell.angle_alpha   90.00
_cell.angle_beta   90.00
_cell.angle_gamma   90.00
#
_symmetry.space_group_name_H-M   'P 1'
#
loop_
_entity.id
_entity.type
_entity.pdbx_description
1 polymer ?
#
loop_
_entity_poly.entity_id
_entity_poly.type
_entity_poly.pdbx_seq_one_letter_code
_entity_poly.pdbx_strand_id
1 'polypeptide(L)'
;MLIRPANNDDRSAIWRIIGPTIRAGETYALDRDLSEADALAYWMGPDRETFVAEEDGVILGTYYIKANQAGGGRHVCNCGYMTDPAAGGRGIARRMHEHSLEHARARGFRAMQFNFVVSSNRRAVELWQSLGFEVVGQLPGVFLHPTEGYVDALVMFRTL
;
A
#
# COMPACT_ATOMS: atom_id res chain seq x y z
N MET A 1 18.93 -2.40 -4.46
CA MET A 1 17.74 -2.17 -3.57
C MET A 1 17.47 -3.43 -2.78
N LEU A 2 17.48 -3.34 -1.49
CA LEU A 2 17.15 -4.40 -0.53
C LEU A 2 15.73 -4.17 -0.03
N ILE A 3 14.91 -5.23 0.06
CA ILE A 3 13.62 -5.17 0.75
C ILE A 3 13.72 -6.07 1.97
N ARG A 4 13.46 -5.50 3.15
CA ARG A 4 13.60 -6.19 4.43
C ARG A 4 12.46 -5.84 5.38
N PRO A 5 12.20 -6.68 6.40
CA PRO A 5 11.28 -6.32 7.47
C PRO A 5 11.65 -4.98 8.12
N ALA A 6 10.65 -4.17 8.40
CA ALA A 6 10.82 -2.92 9.13
C ALA A 6 11.05 -3.21 10.62
N ASN A 7 11.81 -2.35 11.28
CA ASN A 7 12.02 -2.35 12.71
C ASN A 7 11.76 -0.96 13.33
N ASN A 8 11.97 -0.81 14.62
CA ASN A 8 11.68 0.44 15.30
C ASN A 8 12.57 1.62 14.85
N ASP A 9 13.80 1.35 14.39
CA ASP A 9 14.72 2.38 13.92
C ASP A 9 14.27 2.98 12.58
N ASP A 10 13.42 2.27 11.85
CA ASP A 10 12.89 2.71 10.55
C ASP A 10 11.71 3.70 10.68
N ARG A 11 11.14 3.88 11.88
CA ARG A 11 9.91 4.67 12.10
C ARG A 11 9.99 6.08 11.52
N SER A 12 11.07 6.79 11.77
CA SER A 12 11.26 8.16 11.23
C SER A 12 11.32 8.18 9.71
N ALA A 13 11.98 7.21 9.10
CA ALA A 13 12.05 7.10 7.64
C ALA A 13 10.70 6.70 7.04
N ILE A 14 9.97 5.79 7.68
CA ILE A 14 8.61 5.43 7.27
C ILE A 14 7.69 6.66 7.35
N TRP A 15 7.73 7.40 8.46
CA TRP A 15 6.92 8.63 8.60
C TRP A 15 7.23 9.66 7.51
N ARG A 16 8.50 9.86 7.19
CA ARG A 16 8.91 10.75 6.09
C ARG A 16 8.26 10.39 4.76
N ILE A 17 7.98 9.10 4.53
CA ILE A 17 7.35 8.60 3.31
C ILE A 17 5.82 8.67 3.40
N ILE A 18 5.23 8.15 4.48
CA ILE A 18 3.77 8.04 4.58
C ILE A 18 3.09 9.36 4.92
N GLY A 19 3.74 10.20 5.73
CA GLY A 19 3.18 11.46 6.19
C GLY A 19 2.74 12.39 5.05
N PRO A 20 3.59 12.71 4.08
CA PRO A 20 3.19 13.54 2.94
C PRO A 20 2.02 12.96 2.13
N THR A 21 2.00 11.65 1.91
CA THR A 21 0.91 10.96 1.19
C THR A 21 -0.41 11.05 1.96
N ILE A 22 -0.39 10.86 3.28
CA ILE A 22 -1.57 11.01 4.14
C ILE A 22 -2.05 12.46 4.12
N ARG A 23 -1.15 13.44 4.27
CA ARG A 23 -1.48 14.87 4.25
C ARG A 23 -2.07 15.34 2.92
N ALA A 24 -1.61 14.79 1.81
CA ALA A 24 -2.16 15.08 0.50
C ALA A 24 -3.63 14.67 0.38
N GLY A 25 -4.01 13.53 0.98
CA GLY A 25 -5.40 13.06 0.99
C GLY A 25 -5.94 12.67 -0.38
N GLU A 26 -5.07 12.24 -1.29
CA GLU A 26 -5.43 11.97 -2.69
C GLU A 26 -5.58 10.48 -3.01
N THR A 27 -4.95 9.60 -2.23
CA THR A 27 -4.79 8.19 -2.60
C THR A 27 -5.11 7.19 -1.49
N TYR A 28 -5.19 7.63 -0.24
CA TYR A 28 -5.51 6.78 0.92
C TYR A 28 -6.69 7.36 1.69
N ALA A 29 -7.64 6.49 2.06
CA ALA A 29 -8.80 6.85 2.88
C ALA A 29 -8.42 6.88 4.37
N LEU A 30 -7.50 7.76 4.71
CA LEU A 30 -7.03 8.03 6.06
C LEU A 30 -7.27 9.51 6.39
N ASP A 31 -7.50 9.81 7.66
CA ASP A 31 -7.64 11.19 8.11
C ASP A 31 -6.35 11.97 7.83
N ARG A 32 -6.47 13.09 7.11
CA ARG A 32 -5.32 13.88 6.67
C ARG A 32 -4.51 14.49 7.82
N ASP A 33 -5.13 14.65 8.98
CA ASP A 33 -4.57 15.23 10.21
C ASP A 33 -4.09 14.17 11.22
N LEU A 34 -4.03 12.88 10.81
CA LEU A 34 -3.45 11.84 11.66
C LEU A 34 -2.10 12.27 12.23
N SER A 35 -1.93 12.08 13.55
CA SER A 35 -0.63 12.26 14.18
C SER A 35 0.42 11.28 13.63
N GLU A 36 1.69 11.63 13.74
CA GLU A 36 2.77 10.68 13.41
C GLU A 36 2.62 9.36 14.16
N ALA A 37 2.30 9.42 15.46
CA ALA A 37 2.13 8.24 16.29
C ALA A 37 0.99 7.34 15.79
N ASP A 38 -0.17 7.92 15.45
CA ASP A 38 -1.33 7.17 14.96
C ASP A 38 -1.10 6.63 13.55
N ALA A 39 -0.46 7.40 12.68
CA ALA A 39 -0.10 6.96 11.34
C ALA A 39 0.87 5.78 11.36
N LEU A 40 1.89 5.83 12.21
CA LEU A 40 2.83 4.73 12.38
C LEU A 40 2.19 3.53 13.09
N ALA A 41 1.28 3.74 14.04
CA ALA A 41 0.51 2.66 14.66
C ALA A 41 -0.40 1.94 13.65
N TYR A 42 -0.98 2.69 12.71
CA TYR A 42 -1.71 2.10 11.59
C TYR A 42 -0.80 1.34 10.64
N TRP A 43 0.30 1.95 10.18
CA TRP A 43 1.16 1.38 9.14
C TRP A 43 1.98 0.18 9.61
N MET A 44 2.41 0.21 10.87
CA MET A 44 3.21 -0.83 11.53
C MET A 44 2.41 -1.59 12.60
N GLY A 45 1.09 -1.72 12.43
CA GLY A 45 0.21 -2.38 13.39
C GLY A 45 0.55 -3.87 13.61
N PRO A 46 0.14 -4.43 14.75
CA PRO A 46 0.46 -5.80 15.12
C PRO A 46 -0.26 -6.86 14.28
N ASP A 47 -1.28 -6.47 13.52
CA ASP A 47 -2.05 -7.33 12.61
C ASP A 47 -1.39 -7.52 11.24
N ARG A 48 -0.21 -6.92 11.02
CA ARG A 48 0.46 -6.86 9.72
C ARG A 48 1.97 -6.99 9.83
N GLU A 49 2.57 -7.39 8.73
CA GLU A 49 4.02 -7.40 8.54
C GLU A 49 4.38 -6.20 7.66
N THR A 50 5.29 -5.35 8.16
CA THR A 50 5.70 -4.13 7.45
C THR A 50 7.13 -4.29 6.94
N PHE A 51 7.37 -3.83 5.72
CA PHE A 51 8.65 -3.91 5.03
C PHE A 51 9.09 -2.52 4.55
N VAL A 52 10.39 -2.38 4.41
CA VAL A 52 11.03 -1.19 3.81
C VAL A 52 11.86 -1.58 2.60
N ALA A 53 11.86 -0.70 1.61
CA ALA A 53 12.74 -0.79 0.44
C ALA A 53 13.90 0.20 0.63
N GLU A 54 15.11 -0.33 0.76
CA GLU A 54 16.33 0.41 1.08
C GLU A 54 17.33 0.34 -0.06
N GLU A 55 17.99 1.44 -0.36
CA GLU A 55 19.09 1.52 -1.30
C GLU A 55 20.15 2.49 -0.74
N ASP A 56 21.39 2.00 -0.68
CA ASP A 56 22.53 2.77 -0.15
C ASP A 56 22.29 3.37 1.25
N GLY A 57 21.61 2.60 2.12
CA GLY A 57 21.26 3.02 3.48
C GLY A 57 20.09 4.00 3.57
N VAL A 58 19.42 4.31 2.46
CA VAL A 58 18.26 5.21 2.42
C VAL A 58 16.99 4.42 2.15
N ILE A 59 15.98 4.58 3.00
CA ILE A 59 14.66 3.99 2.81
C ILE A 59 13.89 4.85 1.80
N LEU A 60 13.47 4.23 0.70
CA LEU A 60 12.82 4.87 -0.44
C LEU A 60 11.35 4.43 -0.62
N GLY A 61 10.92 3.42 0.11
CA GLY A 61 9.56 2.92 0.05
C GLY A 61 9.24 2.03 1.24
N THR A 62 7.96 1.81 1.46
CA THR A 62 7.46 0.93 2.50
C THR A 62 6.15 0.28 2.05
N TYR A 63 5.92 -0.94 2.51
CA TYR A 63 4.64 -1.60 2.33
C TYR A 63 4.30 -2.45 3.55
N TYR A 64 3.02 -2.73 3.74
CA TYR A 64 2.56 -3.74 4.68
C TYR A 64 1.78 -4.84 3.97
N ILE A 65 1.74 -6.02 4.57
CA ILE A 65 0.89 -7.14 4.18
C ILE A 65 0.15 -7.67 5.40
N LYS A 66 -1.13 -7.99 5.23
CA LYS A 66 -1.97 -8.60 6.26
C LYS A 66 -3.05 -9.48 5.64
N ALA A 67 -3.66 -10.36 6.43
CA ALA A 67 -4.90 -10.99 6.02
C ALA A 67 -6.00 -9.92 5.81
N ASN A 68 -6.70 -10.01 4.67
CA ASN A 68 -7.75 -9.03 4.35
C ASN A 68 -8.97 -9.21 5.25
N GLN A 69 -9.33 -10.46 5.55
CA GLN A 69 -10.43 -10.84 6.42
C GLN A 69 -10.00 -11.94 7.40
N ALA A 70 -10.79 -12.14 8.42
CA ALA A 70 -10.58 -13.21 9.40
C ALA A 70 -11.29 -14.53 8.97
N GLY A 71 -11.10 -15.58 9.75
CA GLY A 71 -11.80 -16.83 9.59
C GLY A 71 -11.69 -17.43 8.20
N GLY A 72 -12.81 -17.68 7.55
CA GLY A 72 -12.88 -18.26 6.19
C GLY A 72 -12.29 -17.39 5.08
N GLY A 73 -12.05 -16.10 5.34
CA GLY A 73 -11.45 -15.17 4.38
C GLY A 73 -9.94 -14.93 4.55
N ARG A 74 -9.31 -15.57 5.54
CA ARG A 74 -7.91 -15.28 5.91
C ARG A 74 -6.85 -15.69 4.89
N HIS A 75 -7.22 -16.44 3.87
CA HIS A 75 -6.34 -16.86 2.79
C HIS A 75 -6.13 -15.81 1.69
N VAL A 76 -6.83 -14.68 1.78
CA VAL A 76 -6.64 -13.51 0.90
C VAL A 76 -5.91 -12.44 1.68
N CYS A 77 -4.81 -11.93 1.14
CA CYS A 77 -4.09 -10.82 1.76
C CYS A 77 -4.46 -9.46 1.16
N ASN A 78 -4.19 -8.42 1.94
CA ASN A 78 -4.24 -7.03 1.52
C ASN A 78 -2.88 -6.39 1.77
N CYS A 79 -2.46 -5.48 0.89
CA CYS A 79 -1.23 -4.71 1.02
C CYS A 79 -1.52 -3.22 0.82
N GLY A 80 -0.70 -2.39 1.44
CA GLY A 80 -0.60 -0.97 1.14
C GLY A 80 0.85 -0.62 0.82
N TYR A 81 1.08 0.23 -0.18
CA TYR A 81 2.42 0.63 -0.63
C TYR A 81 2.53 2.14 -0.69
N MET A 82 3.63 2.67 -0.19
CA MET A 82 3.98 4.07 -0.36
C MET A 82 5.46 4.20 -0.72
N THR A 83 5.77 5.11 -1.63
CA THR A 83 7.14 5.43 -2.05
C THR A 83 7.48 6.85 -1.68
N ASP A 84 8.75 7.11 -1.41
CA ASP A 84 9.23 8.47 -1.23
C ASP A 84 8.91 9.28 -2.50
N PRO A 85 8.18 10.40 -2.40
CA PRO A 85 7.87 11.24 -3.56
C PRO A 85 9.11 11.69 -4.34
N ALA A 86 10.24 11.89 -3.66
CA ALA A 86 11.50 12.28 -4.29
C ALA A 86 12.15 11.14 -5.10
N ALA A 87 11.74 9.89 -4.88
CA ALA A 87 12.26 8.70 -5.54
C ALA A 87 11.35 8.17 -6.68
N GLY A 88 10.46 9.01 -7.18
CA GLY A 88 9.51 8.64 -8.25
C GLY A 88 10.20 8.16 -9.53
N GLY A 89 9.56 7.23 -10.26
CA GLY A 89 10.05 6.72 -11.54
C GLY A 89 11.15 5.66 -11.47
N ARG A 90 11.64 5.30 -10.28
CA ARG A 90 12.74 4.33 -10.07
C ARG A 90 12.29 2.87 -9.98
N GLY A 91 11.01 2.59 -10.21
CA GLY A 91 10.47 1.22 -10.16
C GLY A 91 10.33 0.64 -8.75
N ILE A 92 10.41 1.46 -7.70
CA ILE A 92 10.37 1.03 -6.29
C ILE A 92 9.06 0.32 -5.97
N ALA A 93 7.92 0.89 -6.37
CA ALA A 93 6.61 0.28 -6.15
C ALA A 93 6.50 -1.11 -6.78
N ARG A 94 7.01 -1.28 -8.01
CA ARG A 94 7.05 -2.57 -8.70
C ARG A 94 7.88 -3.60 -7.93
N ARG A 95 9.07 -3.24 -7.49
CA ARG A 95 9.96 -4.14 -6.74
C ARG A 95 9.36 -4.53 -5.38
N MET A 96 8.76 -3.59 -4.67
CA MET A 96 8.04 -3.90 -3.42
C MET A 96 6.88 -4.86 -3.69
N HIS A 97 6.15 -4.66 -4.78
CA HIS A 97 5.05 -5.55 -5.14
C HIS A 97 5.54 -6.95 -5.49
N GLU A 98 6.59 -7.09 -6.31
CA GLU A 98 7.19 -8.39 -6.64
C GLU A 98 7.60 -9.15 -5.38
N HIS A 99 8.30 -8.48 -4.45
CA HIS A 99 8.65 -9.05 -3.15
C HIS A 99 7.41 -9.45 -2.35
N SER A 100 6.38 -8.61 -2.32
CA SER A 100 5.15 -8.92 -1.57
C SER A 100 4.40 -10.13 -2.13
N LEU A 101 4.46 -10.38 -3.44
CA LEU A 101 3.87 -11.57 -4.05
C LEU A 101 4.61 -12.85 -3.62
N GLU A 102 5.95 -12.82 -3.63
CA GLU A 102 6.77 -13.94 -3.17
C GLU A 102 6.53 -14.21 -1.69
N HIS A 103 6.52 -13.15 -0.87
CA HIS A 103 6.24 -13.25 0.55
C HIS A 103 4.82 -13.78 0.83
N ALA A 104 3.81 -13.28 0.11
CA ALA A 104 2.43 -13.74 0.24
C ALA A 104 2.30 -15.24 -0.05
N ARG A 105 2.93 -15.72 -1.13
CA ARG A 105 2.97 -17.16 -1.45
C ARG A 105 3.66 -17.98 -0.37
N ALA A 106 4.80 -17.51 0.13
CA ALA A 106 5.54 -18.18 1.21
C ALA A 106 4.73 -18.24 2.51
N ARG A 107 3.87 -17.24 2.77
CA ARG A 107 2.94 -17.21 3.91
C ARG A 107 1.66 -18.05 3.68
N GLY A 108 1.49 -18.64 2.50
CA GLY A 108 0.35 -19.49 2.17
C GLY A 108 -0.92 -18.74 1.73
N PHE A 109 -0.83 -17.46 1.41
CA PHE A 109 -1.94 -16.73 0.81
C PHE A 109 -2.21 -17.22 -0.60
N ARG A 110 -3.48 -17.27 -0.97
CA ARG A 110 -3.96 -17.75 -2.28
C ARG A 110 -4.33 -16.63 -3.24
N ALA A 111 -4.57 -15.44 -2.71
CA ALA A 111 -4.92 -14.26 -3.50
C ALA A 111 -4.51 -12.99 -2.76
N MET A 112 -4.39 -11.91 -3.50
CA MET A 112 -4.18 -10.55 -3.00
C MET A 112 -5.31 -9.67 -3.50
N GLN A 113 -5.90 -8.88 -2.58
CA GLN A 113 -6.99 -7.96 -2.88
C GLN A 113 -6.67 -6.56 -2.36
N PHE A 114 -6.85 -5.57 -3.23
CA PHE A 114 -6.87 -4.16 -2.84
C PHE A 114 -8.32 -3.72 -2.71
N ASN A 115 -8.69 -3.26 -1.53
CA ASN A 115 -10.09 -2.95 -1.21
C ASN A 115 -10.55 -1.58 -1.72
N PHE A 116 -9.60 -0.67 -1.93
CA PHE A 116 -9.92 0.73 -2.12
C PHE A 116 -8.81 1.44 -2.92
N VAL A 117 -8.79 1.23 -4.24
CA VAL A 117 -7.87 1.94 -5.12
C VAL A 117 -8.61 3.15 -5.70
N VAL A 118 -8.23 4.34 -5.26
CA VAL A 118 -8.87 5.59 -5.71
C VAL A 118 -8.73 5.73 -7.23
N SER A 119 -9.83 5.86 -7.95
CA SER A 119 -9.85 5.82 -9.42
C SER A 119 -9.07 6.95 -10.09
N SER A 120 -8.96 8.11 -9.43
CA SER A 120 -8.15 9.23 -9.90
C SER A 120 -6.64 8.97 -9.83
N ASN A 121 -6.20 7.99 -9.04
CA ASN A 121 -4.81 7.53 -9.02
C ASN A 121 -4.54 6.58 -10.20
N ARG A 122 -4.64 7.12 -11.43
CA ARG A 122 -4.50 6.36 -12.68
C ARG A 122 -3.18 5.60 -12.76
N ARG A 123 -2.10 6.23 -12.29
CA ARG A 123 -0.77 5.60 -12.28
C ARG A 123 -0.75 4.32 -11.45
N ALA A 124 -1.40 4.30 -10.30
CA ALA A 124 -1.50 3.09 -9.48
C ALA A 124 -2.39 2.04 -10.16
N VAL A 125 -3.55 2.43 -10.69
CA VAL A 125 -4.46 1.51 -11.40
C VAL A 125 -3.74 0.82 -12.56
N GLU A 126 -3.06 1.59 -13.42
CA GLU A 126 -2.28 1.07 -14.56
C GLU A 126 -1.15 0.14 -14.09
N LEU A 127 -0.44 0.51 -13.03
CA LEU A 127 0.60 -0.33 -12.45
C LEU A 127 0.04 -1.68 -12.00
N TRP A 128 -1.04 -1.67 -11.21
CA TRP A 128 -1.64 -2.90 -10.70
C TRP A 128 -2.19 -3.78 -11.81
N GLN A 129 -2.83 -3.20 -12.81
CA GLN A 129 -3.28 -3.94 -13.99
C GLN A 129 -2.10 -4.56 -14.75
N SER A 130 -1.01 -3.82 -14.95
CA SER A 130 0.22 -4.35 -15.57
C SER A 130 0.86 -5.48 -14.78
N LEU A 131 0.56 -5.57 -13.49
CA LEU A 131 1.01 -6.60 -12.56
C LEU A 131 -0.01 -7.73 -12.38
N GLY A 132 -1.04 -7.79 -13.21
CA GLY A 132 -2.00 -8.88 -13.28
C GLY A 132 -3.19 -8.78 -12.32
N PHE A 133 -3.46 -7.61 -11.77
CA PHE A 133 -4.71 -7.38 -11.04
C PHE A 133 -5.85 -7.06 -11.99
N GLU A 134 -7.01 -7.62 -11.67
CA GLU A 134 -8.27 -7.32 -12.34
C GLU A 134 -9.13 -6.41 -11.46
N VAL A 135 -9.87 -5.51 -12.09
CA VAL A 135 -10.91 -4.73 -11.40
C VAL A 135 -12.14 -5.63 -11.24
N VAL A 136 -12.43 -6.04 -10.03
CA VAL A 136 -13.57 -6.93 -9.71
C VAL A 136 -14.77 -6.20 -9.14
N GLY A 137 -14.61 -4.92 -8.81
CA GLY A 137 -15.69 -4.07 -8.32
C GLY A 137 -15.34 -2.60 -8.43
N GLN A 138 -16.37 -1.77 -8.54
CA GLN A 138 -16.27 -0.32 -8.57
C GLN A 138 -17.26 0.26 -7.57
N LEU A 139 -16.76 1.12 -6.68
CA LEU A 139 -17.52 1.77 -5.63
C LEU A 139 -17.75 3.22 -6.06
N PRO A 140 -18.99 3.62 -6.42
CA PRO A 140 -19.24 4.94 -6.99
C PRO A 140 -19.18 6.03 -5.91
N GLY A 141 -18.43 7.11 -6.18
CA GLY A 141 -18.39 8.33 -5.39
C GLY A 141 -18.00 8.15 -3.91
N VAL A 142 -17.21 7.15 -3.57
CA VAL A 142 -16.90 6.79 -2.16
C VAL A 142 -15.71 7.53 -1.57
N PHE A 143 -14.99 8.29 -2.37
CA PHE A 143 -13.79 9.02 -1.93
C PHE A 143 -13.90 10.49 -2.30
N LEU A 144 -13.80 11.37 -1.30
CA LEU A 144 -13.76 12.82 -1.53
C LEU A 144 -12.32 13.25 -1.82
N HIS A 145 -12.01 13.41 -3.10
CA HIS A 145 -10.71 13.91 -3.52
C HIS A 145 -10.57 15.40 -3.23
N PRO A 146 -9.41 15.90 -2.77
CA PRO A 146 -9.24 17.31 -2.39
C PRO A 146 -9.57 18.33 -3.47
N THR A 147 -9.43 17.97 -4.75
CA THR A 147 -9.61 18.88 -5.89
C THR A 147 -10.61 18.39 -6.94
N GLU A 148 -10.91 17.07 -7.00
CA GLU A 148 -11.76 16.48 -8.05
C GLU A 148 -13.18 16.15 -7.56
N GLY A 149 -13.49 16.43 -6.29
CA GLY A 149 -14.79 16.07 -5.70
C GLY A 149 -14.91 14.57 -5.41
N TYR A 150 -16.13 14.05 -5.41
CA TYR A 150 -16.39 12.63 -5.16
C TYR A 150 -15.96 11.80 -6.35
N VAL A 151 -15.03 10.89 -6.12
CA VAL A 151 -14.51 9.96 -7.13
C VAL A 151 -14.75 8.52 -6.68
N ASP A 152 -14.67 7.59 -7.65
CA ASP A 152 -14.87 6.18 -7.39
C ASP A 152 -13.61 5.55 -6.76
N ALA A 153 -13.80 4.42 -6.11
CA ALA A 153 -12.72 3.52 -5.75
C ALA A 153 -12.92 2.16 -6.41
N LEU A 154 -11.81 1.52 -6.76
CA LEU A 154 -11.80 0.21 -7.39
C LEU A 154 -11.41 -0.86 -6.39
N VAL A 155 -12.10 -2.00 -6.45
CA VAL A 155 -11.66 -3.24 -5.80
C VAL A 155 -10.88 -4.03 -6.84
N MET A 156 -9.60 -4.32 -6.55
CA MET A 156 -8.72 -5.03 -7.46
C MET A 156 -8.26 -6.35 -6.84
N PHE A 157 -8.18 -7.38 -7.66
CA PHE A 157 -7.95 -8.75 -7.18
C PHE A 157 -6.96 -9.48 -8.09
N ARG A 158 -6.11 -10.31 -7.48
CA ARG A 158 -5.18 -11.19 -8.17
C ARG A 158 -5.05 -12.53 -7.44
N THR A 159 -5.21 -13.64 -8.17
CA THR A 159 -4.80 -14.98 -7.68
C THR A 159 -3.29 -15.08 -7.64
N LEU A 160 -2.74 -15.72 -6.62
CA LEU A 160 -1.30 -15.90 -6.39
C LEU A 160 -0.75 -17.21 -6.93
#